data_e4501ad200e22c1e52b38e1384ceee20
#
_entry.id   e4501ad200e22c1e52b38e1384ceee20
#
_cell.length_a   1.000
_cell.length_b   1.000
_cell.length_c   1.000
_cell.angle_alpha   90.00
_cell.angle_beta   90.00
_cell.angle_gamma   90.00
#
_symmetry.space_group_name_H-M   'P 1'
#
loop_
_entity.id
_entity.type
_entity.pdbx_description
1 polymer ?
#
loop_
_entity_poly.entity_id
_entity_poly.type
_entity_poly.pdbx_seq_one_letter_code
_entity_poly.pdbx_strand_id
1 'polypeptide(L)'
;MKTRSKCRFHNLFILGILTAGLSIVAYSENTGTVFLVRHAEKTSTARDAILSPQGRKRAECLANTLGDAGIQVIFATGFVRTQQTAKPITKKLGLKAVTVEYRDTAALVDKLRTMSDKTVLVVAHSDTLPAIIEKLGAGTVDPIKEDEFDRLFVFHFTGPNSGSVVTLRYCDCP
;
A
#
# COMPACT_ATOMS: atom_id res chain seq x y z
N MET A 1 84.17 41.66 -19.71
CA MET A 1 83.18 41.73 -18.59
C MET A 1 82.03 40.81 -18.93
N LYS A 2 81.91 39.66 -18.20
CA LYS A 2 80.90 38.62 -18.46
C LYS A 2 79.76 38.77 -17.43
N THR A 3 78.60 39.13 -17.87
CA THR A 3 77.38 39.11 -17.04
C THR A 3 76.66 37.75 -17.16
N ARG A 4 76.58 37.05 -16.06
CA ARG A 4 75.86 35.79 -15.91
C ARG A 4 74.35 36.03 -15.73
N SER A 5 73.55 35.56 -16.65
CA SER A 5 72.11 35.48 -16.50
C SER A 5 71.74 34.30 -15.62
N LYS A 6 70.95 34.56 -14.55
CA LYS A 6 70.39 33.51 -13.67
C LYS A 6 69.03 33.09 -14.20
N CYS A 7 68.95 31.83 -14.68
CA CYS A 7 67.70 31.17 -14.97
C CYS A 7 66.95 30.86 -13.65
N ARG A 8 65.80 31.42 -13.45
CA ARG A 8 64.88 31.09 -12.33
C ARG A 8 63.96 29.95 -12.85
N PHE A 9 64.14 28.73 -12.29
CA PHE A 9 63.16 27.64 -12.43
C PHE A 9 61.96 27.96 -11.58
N HIS A 10 60.77 28.13 -12.20
CA HIS A 10 59.50 28.18 -11.51
C HIS A 10 58.97 26.74 -11.40
N ASN A 11 59.02 26.22 -10.18
CA ASN A 11 58.32 24.98 -9.86
C ASN A 11 56.80 25.25 -9.91
N LEU A 12 56.15 24.72 -10.92
CA LEU A 12 54.71 24.69 -11.05
C LEU A 12 54.19 23.48 -10.26
N PHE A 13 53.70 23.72 -9.02
CA PHE A 13 52.99 22.70 -8.24
C PHE A 13 51.59 22.58 -8.85
N ILE A 14 51.35 21.47 -9.57
CA ILE A 14 50.02 21.08 -10.01
C ILE A 14 49.36 20.42 -8.83
N LEU A 15 48.45 21.16 -8.14
CA LEU A 15 47.60 20.65 -7.10
C LEU A 15 46.47 19.83 -7.74
N GLY A 16 46.63 18.51 -7.81
CA GLY A 16 45.59 17.60 -8.29
C GLY A 16 44.41 17.59 -7.32
N ILE A 17 43.28 18.18 -7.70
CA ILE A 17 42.03 18.08 -6.98
C ILE A 17 41.45 16.70 -7.29
N LEU A 18 41.61 15.78 -6.33
CA LEU A 18 40.93 14.46 -6.34
C LEU A 18 39.45 14.67 -6.00
N THR A 19 38.59 14.84 -7.01
CA THR A 19 37.14 14.87 -6.80
C THR A 19 36.67 13.45 -6.54
N ALA A 20 36.53 13.10 -5.26
CA ALA A 20 35.82 11.89 -4.85
C ALA A 20 34.36 12.04 -5.28
N GLY A 21 33.97 11.39 -6.38
CA GLY A 21 32.59 11.30 -6.81
C GLY A 21 31.75 10.57 -5.77
N LEU A 22 31.00 11.32 -4.98
CA LEU A 22 30.01 10.80 -4.06
C LEU A 22 28.84 10.27 -4.89
N SER A 23 28.84 8.97 -5.21
CA SER A 23 27.69 8.31 -5.83
C SER A 23 26.54 8.31 -4.82
N ILE A 24 25.61 9.24 -4.98
CA ILE A 24 24.34 9.22 -4.26
C ILE A 24 23.55 8.06 -4.84
N VAL A 25 23.51 6.94 -4.13
CA VAL A 25 22.56 5.87 -4.39
C VAL A 25 21.19 6.45 -4.03
N ALA A 26 20.41 6.85 -5.04
CA ALA A 26 19.02 7.22 -4.84
C ALA A 26 18.27 5.94 -4.44
N TYR A 27 18.04 5.78 -3.14
CA TYR A 27 17.05 4.80 -2.68
C TYR A 27 15.69 5.31 -3.16
N SER A 28 15.08 4.58 -4.09
CA SER A 28 13.65 4.76 -4.37
C SER A 28 12.92 4.35 -3.11
N GLU A 29 12.47 5.32 -2.34
CA GLU A 29 11.60 5.03 -1.19
C GLU A 29 10.30 4.45 -1.75
N ASN A 30 10.05 3.17 -1.48
CA ASN A 30 8.76 2.54 -1.72
C ASN A 30 7.76 3.19 -0.76
N THR A 31 7.07 4.24 -1.22
CA THR A 31 6.14 5.04 -0.39
C THR A 31 4.69 4.63 -0.59
N GLY A 32 4.44 3.50 -1.24
CA GLY A 32 3.10 3.01 -1.52
C GLY A 32 2.32 2.68 -0.25
N THR A 33 1.02 2.83 -0.36
CA THR A 33 0.07 2.59 0.73
C THR A 33 -0.93 1.52 0.32
N VAL A 34 -1.19 0.56 1.20
CA VAL A 34 -2.25 -0.43 1.00
C VAL A 34 -3.30 -0.25 2.09
N PHE A 35 -4.51 0.13 1.68
CA PHE A 35 -5.70 0.11 2.51
C PHE A 35 -6.31 -1.29 2.46
N LEU A 36 -6.56 -1.91 3.62
CA LEU A 36 -7.15 -3.24 3.68
C LEU A 36 -8.40 -3.19 4.56
N VAL A 37 -9.51 -3.69 4.02
CA VAL A 37 -10.79 -3.74 4.72
C VAL A 37 -11.46 -5.09 4.54
N ARG A 38 -12.22 -5.52 5.54
CA ARG A 38 -13.17 -6.63 5.41
C ARG A 38 -14.36 -6.18 4.56
N HIS A 39 -14.97 -7.11 3.80
CA HIS A 39 -16.27 -6.84 3.20
C HIS A 39 -17.26 -6.33 4.25
N ALA A 40 -18.20 -5.50 3.85
CA ALA A 40 -19.22 -4.97 4.74
C ALA A 40 -20.27 -6.05 5.14
N GLU A 41 -21.20 -5.71 6.02
CA GLU A 41 -22.22 -6.61 6.60
C GLU A 41 -23.04 -7.28 5.52
N LYS A 42 -23.29 -8.57 5.69
CA LYS A 42 -24.04 -9.43 4.76
C LYS A 42 -25.41 -9.81 5.31
N THR A 43 -26.33 -10.17 4.42
CA THR A 43 -27.71 -10.54 4.79
C THR A 43 -27.83 -11.90 5.46
N SER A 44 -26.86 -12.81 5.26
CA SER A 44 -26.89 -14.18 5.77
C SER A 44 -25.48 -14.79 5.82
N THR A 45 -25.39 -16.02 6.30
CA THR A 45 -24.14 -16.82 6.29
C THR A 45 -23.87 -17.50 4.95
N ALA A 46 -24.78 -17.43 3.98
CA ALA A 46 -24.61 -18.04 2.68
C ALA A 46 -23.34 -17.56 1.96
N ARG A 47 -22.77 -18.45 1.14
CA ARG A 47 -21.52 -18.16 0.42
C ARG A 47 -21.65 -16.97 -0.51
N ASP A 48 -22.77 -16.83 -1.20
CA ASP A 48 -23.11 -15.79 -2.17
C ASP A 48 -23.97 -14.66 -1.59
N ALA A 49 -24.02 -14.57 -0.24
CA ALA A 49 -24.79 -13.52 0.43
C ALA A 49 -24.41 -12.12 -0.07
N ILE A 50 -25.45 -11.33 -0.34
CA ILE A 50 -25.34 -9.91 -0.69
C ILE A 50 -25.13 -9.05 0.56
N LEU A 51 -24.78 -7.79 0.38
CA LEU A 51 -24.71 -6.83 1.51
C LEU A 51 -26.09 -6.57 2.09
N SER A 52 -26.15 -6.49 3.42
CA SER A 52 -27.31 -5.99 4.16
C SER A 52 -27.52 -4.48 3.88
N PRO A 53 -28.66 -3.89 4.29
CA PRO A 53 -28.85 -2.44 4.25
C PRO A 53 -27.71 -1.67 4.97
N GLN A 54 -27.29 -2.16 6.15
CA GLN A 54 -26.16 -1.60 6.90
C GLN A 54 -24.85 -1.74 6.11
N GLY A 55 -24.58 -2.92 5.54
CA GLY A 55 -23.39 -3.13 4.74
C GLY A 55 -23.33 -2.24 3.49
N ARG A 56 -24.45 -1.93 2.87
CA ARG A 56 -24.48 -0.95 1.78
C ARG A 56 -24.13 0.47 2.24
N LYS A 57 -24.65 0.90 3.40
CA LYS A 57 -24.25 2.19 4.01
C LYS A 57 -22.76 2.23 4.34
N ARG A 58 -22.21 1.13 4.88
CA ARG A 58 -20.77 1.03 5.16
C ARG A 58 -19.93 1.08 3.88
N ALA A 59 -20.36 0.44 2.80
CA ALA A 59 -19.67 0.51 1.52
C ALA A 59 -19.66 1.93 0.93
N GLU A 60 -20.76 2.68 1.03
CA GLU A 60 -20.81 4.10 0.64
C GLU A 60 -19.92 4.96 1.53
N CYS A 61 -19.94 4.70 2.83
CA CYS A 61 -19.07 5.41 3.76
C CYS A 61 -17.58 5.14 3.46
N LEU A 62 -17.18 3.90 3.14
CA LEU A 62 -15.82 3.58 2.70
C LEU A 62 -15.42 4.43 1.49
N ALA A 63 -16.32 4.57 0.52
CA ALA A 63 -16.10 5.39 -0.67
C ALA A 63 -15.93 6.88 -0.32
N ASN A 64 -16.61 7.37 0.71
CA ASN A 64 -16.45 8.75 1.18
C ASN A 64 -15.14 8.92 1.98
N THR A 65 -14.80 7.96 2.83
CA THR A 65 -13.58 7.99 3.65
C THR A 65 -12.31 7.95 2.79
N LEU A 66 -12.29 7.11 1.76
CA LEU A 66 -11.10 6.87 0.94
C LEU A 66 -11.15 7.53 -0.46
N GLY A 67 -12.19 8.30 -0.75
CA GLY A 67 -12.39 8.88 -2.08
C GLY A 67 -11.29 9.84 -2.53
N ASP A 68 -10.61 10.47 -1.58
CA ASP A 68 -9.51 11.42 -1.83
C ASP A 68 -8.14 10.86 -1.43
N ALA A 69 -8.08 9.53 -1.13
CA ALA A 69 -6.85 8.89 -0.70
C ALA A 69 -5.86 8.56 -1.86
N GLY A 70 -6.17 8.95 -3.08
CA GLY A 70 -5.30 8.70 -4.24
C GLY A 70 -5.22 7.24 -4.68
N ILE A 71 -6.24 6.43 -4.41
CA ILE A 71 -6.26 5.01 -4.79
C ILE A 71 -6.16 4.86 -6.30
N GLN A 72 -5.23 4.03 -6.74
CA GLN A 72 -4.94 3.75 -8.14
C GLN A 72 -5.35 2.34 -8.57
N VAL A 73 -5.41 1.39 -7.61
CA VAL A 73 -5.77 0.00 -7.87
C VAL A 73 -6.69 -0.50 -6.76
N ILE A 74 -7.71 -1.28 -7.11
CA ILE A 74 -8.62 -1.90 -6.16
C ILE A 74 -8.64 -3.40 -6.41
N PHE A 75 -8.31 -4.19 -5.39
CA PHE A 75 -8.48 -5.64 -5.39
C PHE A 75 -9.70 -6.04 -4.55
N ALA A 76 -10.48 -6.97 -5.05
CA ALA A 76 -11.58 -7.58 -4.30
C ALA A 76 -11.68 -9.06 -4.65
N THR A 77 -12.02 -9.91 -3.68
CA THR A 77 -12.26 -11.33 -3.97
C THR A 77 -13.51 -11.51 -4.85
N GLY A 78 -13.70 -12.69 -5.45
CA GLY A 78 -14.84 -12.96 -6.36
C GLY A 78 -16.21 -13.09 -5.67
N PHE A 79 -16.30 -12.97 -4.34
CA PHE A 79 -17.59 -13.05 -3.64
C PHE A 79 -18.45 -11.81 -3.86
N VAL A 80 -19.77 -12.00 -3.95
CA VAL A 80 -20.73 -10.92 -4.17
C VAL A 80 -20.56 -9.79 -3.13
N ARG A 81 -20.40 -10.13 -1.85
CA ARG A 81 -20.23 -9.16 -0.75
C ARG A 81 -18.98 -8.29 -0.89
N THR A 82 -17.84 -8.84 -1.33
CA THR A 82 -16.61 -8.06 -1.53
C THR A 82 -16.73 -7.15 -2.76
N GLN A 83 -17.28 -7.64 -3.84
CA GLN A 83 -17.56 -6.86 -5.04
C GLN A 83 -18.55 -5.72 -4.76
N GLN A 84 -19.61 -5.99 -3.98
CA GLN A 84 -20.57 -4.97 -3.58
C GLN A 84 -19.95 -3.93 -2.61
N THR A 85 -19.04 -4.33 -1.73
CA THR A 85 -18.31 -3.40 -0.86
C THR A 85 -17.41 -2.47 -1.67
N ALA A 86 -16.74 -2.98 -2.69
CA ALA A 86 -15.87 -2.19 -3.56
C ALA A 86 -16.66 -1.29 -4.54
N LYS A 87 -17.91 -1.63 -4.87
CA LYS A 87 -18.68 -0.97 -5.93
C LYS A 87 -18.82 0.55 -5.79
N PRO A 88 -19.16 1.13 -4.63
CA PRO A 88 -19.28 2.59 -4.50
C PRO A 88 -17.97 3.32 -4.77
N ILE A 89 -16.85 2.83 -4.21
CA ILE A 89 -15.56 3.47 -4.40
C ILE A 89 -15.02 3.29 -5.83
N THR A 90 -15.25 2.15 -6.48
CA THR A 90 -14.89 1.98 -7.90
C THR A 90 -15.65 2.97 -8.78
N LYS A 91 -16.95 3.19 -8.49
CA LYS A 91 -17.77 4.18 -9.20
C LYS A 91 -17.25 5.61 -8.97
N LYS A 92 -16.96 5.97 -7.73
CA LYS A 92 -16.47 7.31 -7.35
C LYS A 92 -15.14 7.65 -8.03
N LEU A 93 -14.22 6.68 -8.12
CA LEU A 93 -12.88 6.88 -8.67
C LEU A 93 -12.77 6.59 -10.18
N GLY A 94 -13.82 6.09 -10.83
CA GLY A 94 -13.78 5.66 -12.24
C GLY A 94 -12.88 4.42 -12.46
N LEU A 95 -12.64 3.63 -11.42
CA LEU A 95 -11.79 2.43 -11.45
C LEU A 95 -12.62 1.16 -11.58
N LYS A 96 -11.95 0.06 -11.93
CA LYS A 96 -12.52 -1.30 -11.86
C LYS A 96 -11.82 -2.10 -10.78
N ALA A 97 -12.57 -2.89 -10.01
CA ALA A 97 -11.97 -3.84 -9.08
C ALA A 97 -11.36 -5.02 -9.86
N VAL A 98 -10.12 -5.33 -9.57
CA VAL A 98 -9.43 -6.53 -10.05
C VAL A 98 -9.82 -7.68 -9.12
N THR A 99 -10.41 -8.73 -9.69
CA THR A 99 -10.79 -9.91 -8.92
C THR A 99 -9.56 -10.74 -8.57
N VAL A 100 -9.47 -11.14 -7.30
CA VAL A 100 -8.40 -12.02 -6.79
C VAL A 100 -9.01 -13.24 -6.11
N GLU A 101 -8.23 -14.32 -6.07
CA GLU A 101 -8.65 -15.56 -5.42
C GLU A 101 -8.67 -15.40 -3.89
N TYR A 102 -9.71 -15.91 -3.28
CA TYR A 102 -10.02 -15.72 -1.85
C TYR A 102 -8.89 -16.16 -0.92
N ARG A 103 -8.36 -17.36 -1.12
CA ARG A 103 -7.36 -17.98 -0.23
C ARG A 103 -5.93 -17.88 -0.74
N ASP A 104 -5.73 -17.38 -1.94
CA ASP A 104 -4.39 -17.19 -2.49
C ASP A 104 -3.80 -15.85 -2.02
N THR A 105 -3.61 -15.78 -0.70
CA THR A 105 -3.02 -14.58 -0.06
C THR A 105 -1.57 -14.36 -0.51
N ALA A 106 -0.85 -15.40 -0.88
CA ALA A 106 0.53 -15.28 -1.36
C ALA A 106 0.58 -14.57 -2.71
N ALA A 107 -0.20 -15.01 -3.69
CA ALA A 107 -0.24 -14.35 -4.99
C ALA A 107 -0.74 -12.89 -4.91
N LEU A 108 -1.66 -12.58 -3.98
CA LEU A 108 -2.07 -11.20 -3.75
C LEU A 108 -0.92 -10.37 -3.16
N VAL A 109 -0.20 -10.89 -2.16
CA VAL A 109 0.95 -10.19 -1.55
C VAL A 109 2.05 -9.93 -2.58
N ASP A 110 2.36 -10.90 -3.45
CA ASP A 110 3.34 -10.70 -4.51
C ASP A 110 2.91 -9.60 -5.49
N LYS A 111 1.62 -9.53 -5.85
CA LYS A 111 1.08 -8.40 -6.64
C LYS A 111 1.21 -7.06 -5.93
N LEU A 112 0.91 -7.01 -4.63
CA LEU A 112 1.05 -5.78 -3.84
C LEU A 112 2.50 -5.30 -3.76
N ARG A 113 3.47 -6.22 -3.65
CA ARG A 113 4.90 -5.87 -3.66
C ARG A 113 5.36 -5.27 -4.99
N THR A 114 4.81 -5.75 -6.12
CA THR A 114 5.10 -5.14 -7.43
C THR A 114 4.50 -3.75 -7.61
N MET A 115 3.63 -3.33 -6.68
CA MET A 115 2.94 -2.03 -6.65
C MET A 115 3.30 -1.22 -5.40
N SER A 116 4.50 -1.43 -4.86
CA SER A 116 4.96 -0.79 -3.63
C SER A 116 5.16 0.74 -3.73
N ASP A 117 5.00 1.30 -4.91
CA ASP A 117 4.97 2.73 -5.21
C ASP A 117 3.54 3.29 -5.36
N LYS A 118 2.51 2.45 -5.24
CA LYS A 118 1.11 2.81 -5.50
C LYS A 118 0.25 2.84 -4.25
N THR A 119 -0.85 3.56 -4.34
CA THR A 119 -1.93 3.50 -3.36
C THR A 119 -2.97 2.48 -3.82
N VAL A 120 -3.18 1.45 -3.00
CA VAL A 120 -4.01 0.28 -3.34
C VAL A 120 -5.09 0.07 -2.27
N LEU A 121 -6.30 -0.31 -2.68
CA LEU A 121 -7.34 -0.81 -1.78
C LEU A 121 -7.53 -2.31 -1.96
N VAL A 122 -7.57 -3.04 -0.86
CA VAL A 122 -7.90 -4.48 -0.81
C VAL A 122 -9.18 -4.67 -0.02
N VAL A 123 -10.19 -5.27 -0.65
CA VAL A 123 -11.44 -5.70 0.00
C VAL A 123 -11.43 -7.22 0.13
N ALA A 124 -11.26 -7.71 1.36
CA ALA A 124 -11.07 -9.13 1.64
C ALA A 124 -11.94 -9.61 2.83
N HIS A 125 -11.45 -10.55 3.64
CA HIS A 125 -12.24 -11.24 4.67
C HIS A 125 -11.51 -11.24 6.02
N SER A 126 -12.26 -11.49 7.11
CA SER A 126 -11.73 -11.51 8.47
C SER A 126 -10.61 -12.54 8.69
N ASP A 127 -10.68 -13.66 7.99
CA ASP A 127 -9.71 -14.76 8.07
C ASP A 127 -8.48 -14.57 7.17
N THR A 128 -8.56 -13.76 6.11
CA THR A 128 -7.45 -13.58 5.16
C THR A 128 -6.67 -12.29 5.37
N LEU A 129 -7.30 -11.24 5.91
CA LEU A 129 -6.63 -9.95 6.15
C LEU A 129 -5.42 -10.04 7.09
N PRO A 130 -5.51 -10.74 8.26
CA PRO A 130 -4.35 -10.89 9.12
C PRO A 130 -3.16 -11.58 8.41
N ALA A 131 -3.44 -12.64 7.65
CA ALA A 131 -2.41 -13.35 6.90
C ALA A 131 -1.78 -12.50 5.78
N ILE A 132 -2.54 -11.63 5.11
CA ILE A 132 -2.02 -10.70 4.11
C ILE A 132 -1.07 -9.69 4.78
N ILE A 133 -1.48 -9.10 5.91
CA ILE A 133 -0.69 -8.11 6.66
C ILE A 133 0.61 -8.71 7.17
N GLU A 134 0.55 -9.90 7.76
CA GLU A 134 1.73 -10.64 8.22
C GLU A 134 2.70 -10.93 7.08
N LYS A 135 2.21 -11.44 5.95
CA LYS A 135 3.02 -11.73 4.75
C LYS A 135 3.62 -10.47 4.11
N LEU A 136 2.98 -9.31 4.25
CA LEU A 136 3.54 -8.03 3.82
C LEU A 136 4.71 -7.57 4.70
N GLY A 137 4.92 -8.19 5.87
CA GLY A 137 6.04 -7.90 6.76
C GLY A 137 5.74 -6.87 7.85
N ALA A 138 4.44 -6.62 8.16
CA ALA A 138 4.04 -5.71 9.24
C ALA A 138 3.85 -6.40 10.61
N GLY A 139 4.17 -7.69 10.71
CA GLY A 139 3.88 -8.49 11.90
C GLY A 139 2.42 -8.94 11.97
N THR A 140 1.98 -9.36 13.15
CA THR A 140 0.62 -9.88 13.38
C THR A 140 -0.32 -8.77 13.81
N VAL A 141 -1.61 -8.92 13.47
CA VAL A 141 -2.70 -8.09 13.97
C VAL A 141 -3.72 -8.96 14.68
N ASP A 142 -4.47 -8.38 15.61
CA ASP A 142 -5.52 -9.10 16.33
C ASP A 142 -6.57 -9.67 15.37
N PRO A 143 -7.09 -10.88 15.63
CA PRO A 143 -8.18 -11.46 14.87
C PRO A 143 -9.37 -10.51 14.73
N ILE A 144 -10.00 -10.51 13.56
CA ILE A 144 -11.20 -9.72 13.28
C ILE A 144 -12.42 -10.54 13.69
N LYS A 145 -13.20 -10.05 14.65
CA LYS A 145 -14.40 -10.72 15.14
C LYS A 145 -15.49 -10.79 14.06
N GLU A 146 -16.43 -11.72 14.21
CA GLU A 146 -17.51 -11.91 13.22
C GLU A 146 -18.43 -10.69 13.06
N ASP A 147 -18.66 -9.94 14.10
CA ASP A 147 -19.46 -8.71 14.15
C ASP A 147 -18.68 -7.43 13.85
N GLU A 148 -17.37 -7.55 13.57
CA GLU A 148 -16.47 -6.42 13.38
C GLU A 148 -16.22 -6.14 11.88
N PHE A 149 -16.78 -5.04 11.37
CA PHE A 149 -16.71 -4.65 9.97
C PHE A 149 -16.07 -3.27 9.74
N ASP A 150 -15.67 -2.58 10.80
CA ASP A 150 -15.23 -1.19 10.80
C ASP A 150 -13.71 -1.01 10.83
N ARG A 151 -12.91 -2.08 10.86
CA ARG A 151 -11.46 -1.96 10.83
C ARG A 151 -10.98 -1.57 9.44
N LEU A 152 -10.14 -0.53 9.41
CA LEU A 152 -9.36 -0.10 8.27
C LEU A 152 -7.88 -0.26 8.62
N PHE A 153 -7.20 -1.17 7.97
CA PHE A 153 -5.75 -1.30 8.09
C PHE A 153 -5.08 -0.45 7.02
N VAL A 154 -4.12 0.36 7.45
CA VAL A 154 -3.30 1.20 6.57
C VAL A 154 -1.88 0.69 6.64
N PHE A 155 -1.44 0.01 5.60
CA PHE A 155 -0.09 -0.52 5.50
C PHE A 155 0.77 0.40 4.62
N HIS A 156 1.97 0.71 5.09
CA HIS A 156 2.98 1.44 4.35
C HIS A 156 4.21 0.57 4.12
N PHE A 157 4.68 0.53 2.88
CA PHE A 157 5.95 -0.11 2.57
C PHE A 157 7.11 0.68 3.17
N THR A 158 8.02 -0.01 3.87
CA THR A 158 9.29 0.55 4.37
C THR A 158 10.49 -0.14 3.73
N GLY A 159 10.24 -1.11 2.85
CA GLY A 159 11.22 -1.87 2.10
C GLY A 159 10.56 -2.96 1.26
N PRO A 160 11.30 -3.73 0.47
CA PRO A 160 10.75 -4.72 -0.47
C PRO A 160 9.88 -5.80 0.20
N ASN A 161 10.20 -6.21 1.43
CA ASN A 161 9.51 -7.25 2.19
C ASN A 161 9.17 -6.79 3.61
N SER A 162 9.07 -5.49 3.84
CA SER A 162 8.80 -4.92 5.16
C SER A 162 7.86 -3.73 5.06
N GLY A 163 7.14 -3.49 6.13
CA GLY A 163 6.25 -2.36 6.23
C GLY A 163 5.72 -2.19 7.64
N SER A 164 4.98 -1.13 7.83
CA SER A 164 4.26 -0.85 9.06
C SER A 164 2.76 -0.81 8.81
N VAL A 165 1.97 -1.22 9.79
CA VAL A 165 0.51 -1.18 9.72
C VAL A 165 -0.05 -0.35 10.86
N VAL A 166 -1.00 0.52 10.53
CA VAL A 166 -1.83 1.24 11.49
C VAL A 166 -3.25 0.74 11.36
N THR A 167 -3.90 0.45 12.48
CA THR A 167 -5.31 0.08 12.52
C THR A 167 -6.15 1.29 12.88
N LEU A 168 -7.07 1.64 12.00
CA LEU A 168 -8.06 2.68 12.20
C LEU A 168 -9.45 2.05 12.23
N ARG A 169 -10.44 2.83 12.66
CA ARG A 169 -11.85 2.50 12.50
C ARG A 169 -12.51 3.51 11.57
N TYR A 170 -13.42 3.03 10.76
CA TYR A 170 -14.15 3.88 9.83
C TYR A 170 -15.65 3.61 9.95
N CYS A 171 -16.43 4.67 9.82
CA CYS A 171 -17.88 4.59 9.77
C CYS A 171 -18.51 3.89 10.98
N ASP A 172 -18.41 4.50 12.13
CA ASP A 172 -19.29 4.18 13.24
C ASP A 172 -20.75 4.45 12.80
N CYS A 173 -21.37 3.42 12.21
CA CYS A 173 -22.81 3.43 11.97
C CYS A 173 -23.45 2.76 13.17
N PRO A 174 -24.19 3.51 14.01
CA PRO A 174 -25.01 2.93 15.06
C PRO A 174 -26.10 2.01 14.50
#